data_ba5cd22d3709b453a281053b041b7456
#
_entry.id   ba5cd22d3709b453a281053b041b7456
#
_cell.length_a   1.000
_cell.length_b   1.000
_cell.length_c   1.000
_cell.angle_alpha   90.00
_cell.angle_beta   90.00
_cell.angle_gamma   90.00
#
_symmetry.space_group_name_H-M   'P 1'
#
loop_
_entity.id
_entity.type
_entity.pdbx_description
1 polymer ?
#
loop_
_entity_poly.entity_id
_entity_poly.type
_entity_poly.pdbx_seq_one_letter_code
_entity_poly.pdbx_strand_id
1 'polypeptide(L)'
;MAKTATKPTSTSAKTEKPSANGHATNGSAAAPERLPVMKTYKIYIGGKFPRTESGRYYQPTGTDGKPLANVCRSSRKDVRDSVIAARGAFSGWSGRSAFNRGQILYRIGEMLEGRSVQFVHELMLHGATNNHAEAEVVAAIDRWIYYAGWCDKYQAIFSSVNPTNSAHFNFSVYEPTGVVGVMAPIITALIGFGLI
;
A
#
# COMPACT_ATOMS: atom_id res chain seq x y z
N MET A 1 44.57 50.40 -13.01
CA MET A 1 44.01 51.65 -13.57
C MET A 1 42.53 51.61 -13.33
N ALA A 2 42.00 52.20 -12.23
CA ALA A 2 41.49 53.56 -12.14
C ALA A 2 40.25 53.72 -13.03
N LYS A 3 39.08 54.09 -12.56
CA LYS A 3 38.60 55.18 -11.68
C LYS A 3 37.14 54.96 -11.31
N THR A 4 36.80 54.97 -10.10
CA THR A 4 35.94 55.83 -9.28
C THR A 4 35.11 56.89 -10.01
N ALA A 5 33.82 56.94 -9.73
CA ALA A 5 33.07 58.19 -9.63
C ALA A 5 31.79 58.01 -8.77
N THR A 6 31.67 58.93 -7.85
CA THR A 6 30.73 59.09 -6.70
C THR A 6 29.54 59.98 -7.09
N LYS A 7 28.32 59.65 -6.56
CA LYS A 7 27.23 60.47 -5.92
C LYS A 7 26.84 61.83 -6.58
N PRO A 8 25.58 62.34 -6.39
CA PRO A 8 24.98 62.63 -5.08
C PRO A 8 23.47 62.43 -4.91
N THR A 9 23.10 62.40 -3.69
CA THR A 9 21.89 62.58 -2.87
C THR A 9 20.94 63.70 -3.34
N SER A 10 19.62 63.44 -3.25
CA SER A 10 18.64 64.48 -2.92
C SER A 10 17.50 63.94 -2.08
N THR A 11 17.40 64.49 -0.91
CA THR A 11 16.37 64.37 0.13
C THR A 11 15.12 65.12 -0.29
N SER A 12 13.93 64.48 -0.20
CA SER A 12 12.67 65.21 -0.17
C SER A 12 11.74 64.53 0.83
N ALA A 13 11.50 65.20 1.91
CA ALA A 13 10.52 64.91 2.92
C ALA A 13 9.09 65.13 2.36
N LYS A 14 8.19 64.15 2.55
CA LYS A 14 6.74 64.34 2.40
C LYS A 14 6.00 63.72 3.56
N THR A 15 5.38 64.64 4.25
CA THR A 15 4.37 64.65 5.33
C THR A 15 3.45 63.44 5.36
N GLU A 16 3.37 62.77 6.51
CA GLU A 16 2.38 61.76 6.86
C GLU A 16 1.01 62.40 7.10
N LYS A 17 -0.02 61.78 6.49
CA LYS A 17 -1.41 61.89 6.88
C LYS A 17 -1.85 60.60 7.61
N PRO A 18 -2.55 60.66 8.75
CA PRO A 18 -3.08 59.46 9.38
C PRO A 18 -4.31 58.96 8.63
N SER A 19 -4.20 57.77 8.04
CA SER A 19 -5.34 57.03 7.49
C SER A 19 -5.87 56.08 8.55
N ALA A 20 -7.03 56.39 9.08
CA ALA A 20 -7.81 55.47 9.87
C ALA A 20 -8.36 54.38 8.96
N ASN A 21 -7.71 53.21 8.97
CA ASN A 21 -8.30 52.00 8.40
C ASN A 21 -8.82 51.12 9.54
N GLY A 22 -10.14 51.19 9.73
CA GLY A 22 -10.86 50.19 10.51
C GLY A 22 -10.65 48.82 9.90
N HIS A 23 -9.96 47.94 10.64
CA HIS A 23 -9.90 46.53 10.33
C HIS A 23 -11.28 45.94 10.54
N ALA A 24 -12.03 45.79 9.47
CA ALA A 24 -13.14 44.85 9.47
C ALA A 24 -12.57 43.46 9.68
N THR A 25 -12.81 42.88 10.84
CA THR A 25 -12.59 41.47 11.11
C THR A 25 -13.50 40.69 10.18
N ASN A 26 -12.96 40.26 9.02
CA ASN A 26 -13.62 39.26 8.21
C ASN A 26 -13.77 38.00 9.09
N GLY A 27 -15.01 37.79 9.56
CA GLY A 27 -15.40 36.52 10.15
C GLY A 27 -15.01 35.42 9.16
N SER A 28 -14.05 34.61 9.51
CA SER A 28 -13.70 33.40 8.78
C SER A 28 -14.97 32.56 8.69
N ALA A 29 -15.66 32.60 7.53
CA ALA A 29 -16.73 31.65 7.26
C ALA A 29 -16.09 30.26 7.38
N ALA A 30 -16.53 29.49 8.38
CA ALA A 30 -16.10 28.11 8.55
C ALA A 30 -16.31 27.39 7.21
N ALA A 31 -15.24 26.74 6.72
CA ALA A 31 -15.34 25.96 5.49
C ALA A 31 -16.52 24.98 5.63
N PRO A 32 -17.37 24.83 4.59
CA PRO A 32 -18.56 24.00 4.68
C PRO A 32 -18.15 22.59 5.13
N GLU A 33 -18.74 22.15 6.24
CA GLU A 33 -18.47 20.83 6.80
C GLU A 33 -18.82 19.77 5.76
N ARG A 34 -17.83 18.98 5.38
CA ARG A 34 -18.00 17.93 4.37
C ARG A 34 -18.87 16.83 4.94
N LEU A 35 -19.97 16.51 4.29
CA LEU A 35 -20.84 15.42 4.69
C LEU A 35 -20.04 14.11 4.82
N PRO A 36 -20.12 13.41 5.96
CA PRO A 36 -19.45 12.13 6.13
C PRO A 36 -20.15 11.07 5.28
N VAL A 37 -19.48 10.62 4.23
CA VAL A 37 -19.98 9.53 3.38
C VAL A 37 -19.30 8.23 3.81
N MET A 38 -20.11 7.28 4.30
CA MET A 38 -19.58 5.97 4.69
C MET A 38 -19.12 5.19 3.46
N LYS A 39 -17.82 4.88 3.42
CA LYS A 39 -17.18 4.16 2.33
C LYS A 39 -17.64 2.70 2.32
N THR A 40 -17.95 2.18 1.12
CA THR A 40 -18.25 0.76 0.91
C THR A 40 -17.11 0.10 0.15
N TYR A 41 -16.40 -0.82 0.81
CA TYR A 41 -15.35 -1.60 0.21
C TYR A 41 -15.91 -2.79 -0.54
N LYS A 42 -15.46 -2.95 -1.78
CA LYS A 42 -15.78 -4.09 -2.63
C LYS A 42 -14.73 -5.17 -2.47
N ILE A 43 -15.08 -6.42 -2.79
CA ILE A 43 -14.09 -7.50 -2.90
C ILE A 43 -13.23 -7.32 -4.15
N TYR A 44 -12.03 -7.90 -4.15
CA TYR A 44 -11.15 -7.91 -5.30
C TYR A 44 -11.06 -9.31 -5.89
N ILE A 45 -11.49 -9.49 -7.15
CA ILE A 45 -11.45 -10.78 -7.86
C ILE A 45 -11.04 -10.54 -9.31
N GLY A 46 -9.99 -11.21 -9.75
CA GLY A 46 -9.58 -11.19 -11.15
C GLY A 46 -9.28 -9.81 -11.73
N GLY A 47 -8.65 -8.92 -10.94
CA GLY A 47 -8.34 -7.55 -11.35
C GLY A 47 -9.51 -6.57 -11.29
N LYS A 48 -10.67 -6.99 -10.77
CA LYS A 48 -11.90 -6.18 -10.70
C LYS A 48 -12.36 -6.03 -9.26
N PHE A 49 -13.23 -5.04 -9.02
CA PHE A 49 -13.84 -4.77 -7.72
C PHE A 49 -15.36 -5.02 -7.75
N PRO A 50 -15.81 -6.28 -7.82
CA PRO A 50 -17.23 -6.59 -7.76
C PRO A 50 -17.79 -6.35 -6.35
N ARG A 51 -19.12 -6.20 -6.26
CA ARG A 51 -19.83 -6.37 -4.99
C ARG A 51 -19.97 -7.86 -4.71
N THR A 52 -20.10 -8.21 -3.42
CA THR A 52 -20.47 -9.60 -3.06
C THR A 52 -21.83 -9.95 -3.68
N GLU A 53 -21.96 -11.19 -4.15
CA GLU A 53 -23.21 -11.69 -4.75
C GLU A 53 -24.38 -11.60 -3.77
N SER A 54 -24.14 -11.85 -2.49
CA SER A 54 -25.18 -11.83 -1.46
C SER A 54 -25.66 -10.41 -1.10
N GLY A 55 -24.94 -9.34 -1.52
CA GLY A 55 -25.19 -7.97 -1.10
C GLY A 55 -24.95 -7.70 0.38
N ARG A 56 -24.53 -8.70 1.17
CA ARG A 56 -24.29 -8.57 2.61
C ARG A 56 -23.00 -7.81 2.90
N TYR A 57 -23.02 -7.04 3.97
CA TYR A 57 -21.86 -6.34 4.50
C TYR A 57 -21.85 -6.40 6.03
N TYR A 58 -20.73 -6.08 6.62
CA TYR A 58 -20.57 -5.80 8.04
C TYR A 58 -19.81 -4.49 8.21
N GLN A 59 -19.88 -3.90 9.39
CA GLN A 59 -19.27 -2.63 9.70
C GLN A 59 -18.24 -2.84 10.82
N PRO A 60 -16.93 -2.85 10.50
CA PRO A 60 -15.91 -2.79 11.53
C PRO A 60 -16.02 -1.46 12.28
N THR A 61 -15.80 -1.50 13.58
CA THR A 61 -15.85 -0.34 14.46
C THR A 61 -14.44 0.14 14.78
N GLY A 62 -14.24 1.45 14.81
CA GLY A 62 -13.02 2.06 15.30
C GLY A 62 -12.91 2.02 16.82
N THR A 63 -11.83 2.56 17.35
CA THR A 63 -11.58 2.68 18.80
C THR A 63 -12.62 3.54 19.53
N ASP A 64 -13.27 4.43 18.82
CA ASP A 64 -14.36 5.27 19.31
C ASP A 64 -15.74 4.58 19.25
N GLY A 65 -15.79 3.31 18.87
CA GLY A 65 -17.01 2.53 18.74
C GLY A 65 -17.87 2.87 17.50
N LYS A 66 -17.44 3.81 16.67
CA LYS A 66 -18.18 4.19 15.46
C LYS A 66 -17.82 3.27 14.29
N PRO A 67 -18.78 3.03 13.38
CA PRO A 67 -18.50 2.25 12.19
C PRO A 67 -17.54 2.99 11.26
N LEU A 68 -16.48 2.31 10.82
CA LEU A 68 -15.44 2.85 9.94
C LEU A 68 -15.87 2.79 8.46
N ALA A 69 -16.47 1.70 8.05
CA ALA A 69 -16.84 1.46 6.66
C ALA A 69 -17.83 0.30 6.52
N ASN A 70 -18.47 0.19 5.35
CA ASN A 70 -19.18 -1.01 4.96
C ASN A 70 -18.21 -1.96 4.26
N VAL A 71 -17.97 -3.15 4.81
CA VAL A 71 -17.09 -4.17 4.24
C VAL A 71 -17.93 -5.34 3.77
N CYS A 72 -17.73 -5.79 2.53
CA CYS A 72 -18.46 -6.90 1.96
C CYS A 72 -18.27 -8.18 2.78
N ARG A 73 -19.38 -8.85 3.14
CA ARG A 73 -19.36 -10.20 3.71
C ARG A 73 -19.46 -11.20 2.57
N SER A 74 -18.33 -11.72 2.12
CA SER A 74 -18.23 -12.63 0.99
C SER A 74 -19.03 -13.90 1.19
N SER A 75 -19.57 -14.43 0.10
CA SER A 75 -20.33 -15.67 0.03
C SER A 75 -19.46 -16.84 -0.46
N ARG A 76 -19.99 -18.07 -0.38
CA ARG A 76 -19.33 -19.24 -0.98
C ARG A 76 -19.10 -19.09 -2.50
N LYS A 77 -19.99 -18.39 -3.17
CA LYS A 77 -19.86 -18.11 -4.61
C LYS A 77 -18.70 -17.16 -4.88
N ASP A 78 -18.54 -16.11 -4.06
CA ASP A 78 -17.41 -15.19 -4.18
C ASP A 78 -16.07 -15.91 -4.00
N VAL A 79 -15.98 -16.85 -3.03
CA VAL A 79 -14.80 -17.69 -2.83
C VAL A 79 -14.53 -18.58 -4.05
N ARG A 80 -15.58 -19.24 -4.58
CA ARG A 80 -15.45 -20.05 -5.79
C ARG A 80 -14.93 -19.22 -6.97
N ASP A 81 -15.49 -18.04 -7.18
CA ASP A 81 -15.13 -17.16 -8.29
C ASP A 81 -13.69 -16.62 -8.12
N SER A 82 -13.24 -16.39 -6.88
CA SER A 82 -11.84 -16.06 -6.56
C SER A 82 -10.89 -17.20 -6.92
N VAL A 83 -11.24 -18.44 -6.56
CA VAL A 83 -10.43 -19.62 -6.90
C VAL A 83 -10.38 -19.85 -8.41
N ILE A 84 -11.49 -19.66 -9.13
CA ILE A 84 -11.53 -19.76 -10.59
C ILE A 84 -10.60 -18.70 -11.22
N ALA A 85 -10.69 -17.45 -10.76
CA ALA A 85 -9.83 -16.37 -11.24
C ALA A 85 -8.34 -16.65 -10.97
N ALA A 86 -8.00 -17.12 -9.77
CA ALA A 86 -6.63 -17.47 -9.40
C ALA A 86 -6.09 -18.65 -10.25
N ARG A 87 -6.89 -19.68 -10.47
CA ARG A 87 -6.53 -20.80 -11.38
C ARG A 87 -6.31 -20.33 -12.81
N GLY A 88 -7.16 -19.45 -13.32
CA GLY A 88 -7.00 -18.86 -14.64
C GLY A 88 -5.73 -18.03 -14.81
N ALA A 89 -5.26 -17.39 -13.74
CA ALA A 89 -4.03 -16.61 -13.74
C ALA A 89 -2.76 -17.45 -13.54
N PHE A 90 -2.88 -18.70 -13.09
CA PHE A 90 -1.75 -19.53 -12.65
C PHE A 90 -0.70 -19.75 -13.76
N SER A 91 -1.10 -20.17 -14.94
CA SER A 91 -0.17 -20.45 -16.04
C SER A 91 0.58 -19.21 -16.50
N GLY A 92 -0.12 -18.07 -16.59
CA GLY A 92 0.49 -16.79 -16.94
C GLY A 92 1.47 -16.27 -15.88
N TRP A 93 1.22 -16.55 -14.61
CA TRP A 93 2.11 -16.15 -13.51
C TRP A 93 3.31 -17.10 -13.39
N SER A 94 3.09 -18.40 -13.37
CA SER A 94 4.15 -19.41 -13.23
C SER A 94 5.11 -19.42 -14.44
N GLY A 95 4.62 -19.13 -15.62
CA GLY A 95 5.42 -19.02 -16.85
C GLY A 95 6.26 -17.74 -16.99
N ARG A 96 6.11 -16.77 -16.07
CA ARG A 96 6.97 -15.57 -16.07
C ARG A 96 8.38 -15.94 -15.63
N SER A 97 9.38 -15.21 -16.17
CA SER A 97 10.74 -15.35 -15.66
C SER A 97 10.82 -14.96 -14.18
N ALA A 98 11.75 -15.58 -13.46
CA ALA A 98 12.03 -15.27 -12.06
C ALA A 98 12.30 -13.78 -11.84
N PHE A 99 13.11 -13.19 -12.72
CA PHE A 99 13.41 -11.76 -12.70
C PHE A 99 12.15 -10.90 -12.83
N ASN A 100 11.26 -11.22 -13.77
CA ASN A 100 10.01 -10.44 -13.96
C ASN A 100 9.07 -10.55 -12.74
N ARG A 101 8.98 -11.73 -12.10
CA ARG A 101 8.24 -11.88 -10.84
C ARG A 101 8.84 -11.00 -9.75
N GLY A 102 10.17 -10.98 -9.62
CA GLY A 102 10.88 -10.11 -8.67
C GLY A 102 10.59 -8.63 -8.89
N GLN A 103 10.62 -8.17 -10.15
CA GLN A 103 10.26 -6.78 -10.48
C GLN A 103 8.83 -6.41 -10.05
N ILE A 104 7.87 -7.31 -10.23
CA ILE A 104 6.48 -7.08 -9.82
C ILE A 104 6.38 -6.96 -8.30
N LEU A 105 7.02 -7.85 -7.54
CA LEU A 105 7.03 -7.80 -6.07
C LEU A 105 7.73 -6.53 -5.56
N TYR A 106 8.87 -6.19 -6.15
CA TYR A 106 9.58 -4.94 -5.83
C TYR A 106 8.68 -3.71 -6.05
N ARG A 107 7.96 -3.67 -7.18
CA ARG A 107 7.02 -2.59 -7.48
C ARG A 107 5.88 -2.49 -6.47
N ILE A 108 5.44 -3.60 -5.89
CA ILE A 108 4.45 -3.59 -4.79
C ILE A 108 5.06 -2.88 -3.57
N GLY A 109 6.31 -3.21 -3.21
CA GLY A 109 7.03 -2.52 -2.13
C GLY A 109 7.13 -1.01 -2.33
N GLU A 110 7.54 -0.56 -3.52
CA GLU A 110 7.61 0.87 -3.86
C GLU A 110 6.24 1.56 -3.76
N MET A 111 5.18 0.92 -4.24
CA MET A 111 3.83 1.48 -4.16
C MET A 111 3.31 1.55 -2.73
N LEU A 112 3.69 0.60 -1.87
CA LEU A 112 3.37 0.60 -0.46
C LEU A 112 4.11 1.73 0.26
N GLU A 113 5.40 1.91 -0.04
CA GLU A 113 6.22 3.00 0.49
C GLU A 113 5.65 4.38 0.13
N GLY A 114 5.31 4.60 -1.13
CA GLY A 114 4.70 5.85 -1.60
C GLY A 114 3.33 6.16 -0.98
N ARG A 115 2.71 5.19 -0.29
CA ARG A 115 1.44 5.34 0.44
C ARG A 115 1.57 5.05 1.93
N SER A 116 2.77 5.01 2.47
CA SER A 116 3.04 4.63 3.87
C SER A 116 2.19 5.42 4.88
N VAL A 117 2.10 6.73 4.71
CA VAL A 117 1.28 7.60 5.59
C VAL A 117 -0.20 7.18 5.59
N GLN A 118 -0.74 6.80 4.43
CA GLN A 118 -2.12 6.35 4.32
C GLN A 118 -2.33 5.03 5.08
N PHE A 119 -1.40 4.07 4.92
CA PHE A 119 -1.48 2.77 5.61
C PHE A 119 -1.30 2.90 7.12
N VAL A 120 -0.38 3.75 7.57
CA VAL A 120 -0.23 4.07 9.01
C VAL A 120 -1.54 4.62 9.57
N HIS A 121 -2.16 5.57 8.88
CA HIS A 121 -3.45 6.14 9.31
C HIS A 121 -4.56 5.07 9.38
N GLU A 122 -4.68 4.20 8.38
CA GLU A 122 -5.68 3.12 8.39
C GLU A 122 -5.44 2.13 9.55
N LEU A 123 -4.19 1.76 9.85
CA LEU A 123 -3.86 0.92 11.00
C LEU A 123 -4.22 1.58 12.33
N MET A 124 -3.99 2.89 12.45
CA MET A 124 -4.38 3.64 13.65
C MET A 124 -5.90 3.69 13.85
N LEU A 125 -6.69 3.79 12.77
CA LEU A 125 -8.16 3.70 12.86
C LEU A 125 -8.63 2.36 13.41
N HIS A 126 -7.85 1.30 13.22
CA HIS A 126 -8.09 -0.04 13.78
C HIS A 126 -7.51 -0.23 15.18
N GLY A 127 -6.92 0.80 15.79
CA GLY A 127 -6.47 0.81 17.18
C GLY A 127 -4.98 0.60 17.39
N ALA A 128 -4.16 0.57 16.33
CA ALA A 128 -2.72 0.56 16.48
C ALA A 128 -2.21 1.92 17.02
N THR A 129 -1.17 1.89 17.83
CA THR A 129 -0.44 3.11 18.16
C THR A 129 0.36 3.59 16.95
N ASN A 130 0.68 4.89 16.87
CA ASN A 130 1.44 5.42 15.73
C ASN A 130 2.77 4.67 15.52
N ASN A 131 3.54 4.46 16.59
CA ASN A 131 4.82 3.76 16.49
C ASN A 131 4.67 2.31 16.00
N HIS A 132 3.61 1.62 16.44
CA HIS A 132 3.34 0.25 15.98
C HIS A 132 2.92 0.22 14.52
N ALA A 133 2.05 1.14 14.11
CA ALA A 133 1.59 1.25 12.73
C ALA A 133 2.74 1.58 11.76
N GLU A 134 3.61 2.53 12.12
CA GLU A 134 4.81 2.84 11.35
C GLU A 134 5.74 1.63 11.22
N ALA A 135 6.03 0.95 12.34
CA ALA A 135 6.89 -0.23 12.34
C ALA A 135 6.30 -1.37 11.47
N GLU A 136 4.98 -1.57 11.51
CA GLU A 136 4.31 -2.58 10.68
C GLU A 136 4.39 -2.25 9.19
N VAL A 137 4.18 -1.00 8.80
CA VAL A 137 4.29 -0.56 7.41
C VAL A 137 5.71 -0.75 6.88
N VAL A 138 6.73 -0.31 7.64
CA VAL A 138 8.14 -0.49 7.27
C VAL A 138 8.48 -1.98 7.13
N ALA A 139 8.10 -2.80 8.09
CA ALA A 139 8.35 -4.23 8.04
C ALA A 139 7.64 -4.92 6.86
N ALA A 140 6.46 -4.45 6.46
CA ALA A 140 5.76 -4.96 5.28
C ALA A 140 6.50 -4.59 3.98
N ILE A 141 6.99 -3.35 3.84
CA ILE A 141 7.78 -2.90 2.70
C ILE A 141 9.05 -3.73 2.57
N ASP A 142 9.81 -3.86 3.67
CA ASP A 142 11.05 -4.65 3.71
C ASP A 142 10.82 -6.10 3.29
N ARG A 143 9.69 -6.66 3.69
CA ARG A 143 9.34 -8.05 3.35
C ARG A 143 9.04 -8.24 1.87
N TRP A 144 8.34 -7.31 1.23
CA TRP A 144 8.12 -7.34 -0.20
C TRP A 144 9.43 -7.25 -0.99
N ILE A 145 10.34 -6.36 -0.58
CA ILE A 145 11.67 -6.20 -1.18
C ILE A 145 12.51 -7.47 -0.97
N TYR A 146 12.49 -8.02 0.25
CA TYR A 146 13.19 -9.26 0.57
C TYR A 146 12.77 -10.42 -0.34
N TYR A 147 11.46 -10.68 -0.46
CA TYR A 147 10.98 -11.77 -1.32
C TYR A 147 11.13 -11.47 -2.82
N ALA A 148 11.11 -10.21 -3.23
CA ALA A 148 11.48 -9.84 -4.59
C ALA A 148 12.90 -10.30 -4.92
N GLY A 149 13.84 -10.10 -3.98
CA GLY A 149 15.23 -10.59 -4.11
C GLY A 149 15.39 -12.11 -4.08
N TRP A 150 14.40 -12.86 -3.60
CA TRP A 150 14.45 -14.33 -3.58
C TRP A 150 13.93 -14.97 -4.87
N CYS A 151 13.20 -14.26 -5.69
CA CYS A 151 12.54 -14.83 -6.88
C CYS A 151 13.51 -15.54 -7.83
N ASP A 152 14.73 -15.03 -7.99
CA ASP A 152 15.76 -15.57 -8.88
C ASP A 152 16.81 -16.45 -8.16
N LYS A 153 16.77 -16.51 -6.84
CA LYS A 153 17.78 -17.18 -6.03
C LYS A 153 17.33 -18.53 -5.47
N TYR A 154 16.03 -18.69 -5.20
CA TYR A 154 15.56 -19.87 -4.47
C TYR A 154 15.88 -21.18 -5.17
N GLN A 155 15.80 -21.24 -6.50
CA GLN A 155 16.15 -22.45 -7.25
C GLN A 155 17.65 -22.78 -7.14
N ALA A 156 18.52 -21.78 -7.20
CA ALA A 156 19.95 -21.98 -7.08
C ALA A 156 20.37 -22.50 -5.68
N ILE A 157 19.59 -22.15 -4.65
CA ILE A 157 19.91 -22.48 -3.26
C ILE A 157 19.27 -23.80 -2.83
N PHE A 158 18.01 -24.05 -3.24
CA PHE A 158 17.24 -25.20 -2.77
C PHE A 158 17.15 -26.36 -3.77
N SER A 159 17.51 -26.16 -5.03
CA SER A 159 17.65 -27.26 -5.98
C SER A 159 18.92 -28.05 -5.69
N SER A 160 18.87 -29.34 -5.91
CA SER A 160 20.01 -30.24 -5.68
C SER A 160 20.27 -31.15 -6.88
N VAL A 161 21.55 -31.49 -7.09
CA VAL A 161 21.96 -32.58 -7.94
C VAL A 161 22.07 -33.81 -7.05
N ASN A 162 21.32 -34.86 -7.35
CA ASN A 162 21.26 -36.05 -6.52
C ASN A 162 22.27 -37.10 -7.06
N PRO A 163 23.04 -37.79 -6.18
CA PRO A 163 23.91 -38.83 -6.61
C PRO A 163 23.11 -40.03 -7.15
N THR A 164 23.61 -40.64 -8.21
CA THR A 164 23.02 -41.86 -8.80
C THR A 164 24.10 -42.95 -8.92
N ASN A 165 23.69 -44.21 -8.83
CA ASN A 165 24.59 -45.38 -9.05
C ASN A 165 24.67 -45.77 -10.54
N SER A 166 24.36 -44.87 -11.45
CA SER A 166 24.34 -45.09 -12.89
C SER A 166 24.74 -43.84 -13.63
N ALA A 167 25.01 -43.93 -14.94
CA ALA A 167 25.40 -42.81 -15.78
C ALA A 167 24.20 -41.90 -16.13
N HIS A 168 23.36 -41.60 -15.14
CA HIS A 168 22.21 -40.69 -15.28
C HIS A 168 22.42 -39.44 -14.47
N PHE A 169 21.91 -38.31 -14.99
CA PHE A 169 21.84 -37.05 -14.28
C PHE A 169 20.47 -36.94 -13.56
N ASN A 170 20.48 -36.75 -12.25
CA ASN A 170 19.29 -36.61 -11.43
C ASN A 170 19.38 -35.30 -10.64
N PHE A 171 18.34 -34.50 -10.73
CA PHE A 171 18.27 -33.24 -10.03
C PHE A 171 16.83 -32.93 -9.56
N SER A 172 16.74 -32.18 -8.46
CA SER A 172 15.46 -31.71 -7.90
C SER A 172 15.22 -30.25 -8.27
N VAL A 173 14.00 -29.95 -8.71
CA VAL A 173 13.55 -28.58 -9.01
C VAL A 173 12.25 -28.33 -8.29
N TYR A 174 12.11 -27.17 -7.68
CA TYR A 174 10.86 -26.75 -7.07
C TYR A 174 9.88 -26.24 -8.12
N GLU A 175 8.66 -26.76 -8.08
CA GLU A 175 7.57 -26.33 -8.95
C GLU A 175 6.49 -25.57 -8.15
N PRO A 176 5.73 -24.69 -8.80
CA PRO A 176 4.68 -23.93 -8.12
C PRO A 176 3.53 -24.84 -7.68
N THR A 177 3.10 -24.69 -6.42
CA THR A 177 2.03 -25.50 -5.81
C THR A 177 0.65 -25.29 -6.46
N GLY A 178 0.39 -24.09 -6.99
CA GLY A 178 -0.91 -23.72 -7.54
C GLY A 178 -1.60 -22.61 -6.72
N VAL A 179 -2.91 -22.73 -6.52
CA VAL A 179 -3.69 -21.76 -5.75
C VAL A 179 -3.57 -22.05 -4.26
N VAL A 180 -3.19 -21.07 -3.48
CA VAL A 180 -3.02 -21.14 -2.03
C VAL A 180 -4.09 -20.31 -1.34
N GLY A 181 -4.72 -20.88 -0.31
CA GLY A 181 -5.60 -20.16 0.60
C GLY A 181 -4.82 -19.60 1.77
N VAL A 182 -4.99 -18.32 2.05
CA VAL A 182 -4.28 -17.64 3.12
C VAL A 182 -5.25 -17.01 4.09
N MET A 183 -5.00 -17.21 5.38
CA MET A 183 -5.66 -16.50 6.46
C MET A 183 -4.62 -15.62 7.16
N ALA A 184 -4.62 -14.33 6.83
CA ALA A 184 -3.73 -13.38 7.46
C ALA A 184 -4.12 -13.15 8.93
N PRO A 185 -3.15 -12.94 9.84
CA PRO A 185 -3.43 -12.59 11.24
C PRO A 185 -4.06 -11.20 11.32
N ILE A 186 -4.97 -11.01 12.28
CA ILE A 186 -5.68 -9.73 12.44
C ILE A 186 -4.75 -8.64 12.99
N ILE A 187 -3.79 -9.00 13.86
CA ILE A 187 -2.95 -8.06 14.60
C ILE A 187 -1.81 -7.49 13.75
N THR A 188 -1.31 -8.24 12.78
CA THR A 188 -0.22 -7.82 11.88
C THR A 188 -0.60 -8.09 10.43
N ALA A 189 -1.80 -7.65 10.07
CA ALA A 189 -2.43 -7.99 8.79
C ALA A 189 -1.57 -7.58 7.59
N LEU A 190 -0.90 -6.44 7.66
CA LEU A 190 -0.08 -5.92 6.57
C LEU A 190 1.22 -6.72 6.40
N ILE A 191 1.86 -7.10 7.51
CA ILE A 191 3.03 -7.99 7.51
C ILE A 191 2.63 -9.40 7.03
N GLY A 192 1.50 -9.90 7.51
CA GLY A 192 0.95 -11.18 7.10
C GLY A 192 0.74 -11.27 5.59
N PHE A 193 0.29 -10.19 4.96
CA PHE A 193 0.10 -10.11 3.51
C PHE A 193 1.41 -10.20 2.72
N GLY A 194 2.53 -9.72 3.28
CA GLY A 194 3.85 -9.82 2.68
C GLY A 194 4.55 -11.18 2.88
N LEU A 195 3.97 -12.09 3.69
CA LEU A 195 4.51 -13.42 3.97
C LEU A 195 3.99 -14.51 3.01
N ILE A 196 3.07 -14.18 2.14
CA ILE A 196 2.37 -15.06 1.23
C ILE A 196 2.91 -14.92 -0.18
#